data_c5005cbb3d9dba0118621633305f52e5
#
_entry.id   c5005cbb3d9dba0118621633305f52e5
#
_cell.length_a   1.000
_cell.length_b   1.000
_cell.length_c   1.000
_cell.angle_alpha   90.00
_cell.angle_beta   90.00
_cell.angle_gamma   90.00
#
_symmetry.space_group_name_H-M   'P 1'
#
loop_
_entity.id
_entity.type
_entity.pdbx_description
1 polymer ?
#
loop_
_entity_poly.entity_id
_entity_poly.type
_entity_poly.pdbx_seq_one_letter_code
_entity_poly.pdbx_strand_id
1 'polypeptide(L)'
;MSKSLIPTKLYKDITNLLYSEGLIKVIPPQKWTTNDKVYGYLKTQCWLNTRTQKVTEKYVGVYINKKACPCTLNDFIEDPKGALKDFFELVDTICHELAHMTYHDHSQNHKDLTNKYKDLFYEKSGLMSGIDQVVDYLTDCKEV
;
A
#
# COMPACT_ATOMS: atom_id res chain seq x y z
N MET A 1 -9.98 -22.75 -2.82
CA MET A 1 -8.72 -22.15 -3.26
C MET A 1 -8.36 -21.01 -2.35
N SER A 2 -7.23 -21.12 -1.70
CA SER A 2 -6.81 -20.06 -0.79
C SER A 2 -6.42 -18.82 -1.57
N LYS A 3 -6.87 -17.66 -1.08
CA LYS A 3 -6.45 -16.37 -1.61
C LYS A 3 -5.41 -15.78 -0.67
N SER A 4 -4.41 -15.13 -1.25
CA SER A 4 -3.45 -14.39 -0.44
C SER A 4 -4.14 -13.25 0.28
N LEU A 5 -3.93 -13.15 1.59
CA LEU A 5 -4.38 -12.04 2.40
C LEU A 5 -3.27 -11.03 2.68
N ILE A 6 -2.05 -11.31 2.24
CA ILE A 6 -0.88 -10.48 2.56
C ILE A 6 -1.03 -9.05 2.07
N PRO A 7 -1.33 -8.79 0.78
CA PRO A 7 -1.47 -7.41 0.33
C PRO A 7 -2.65 -6.69 0.99
N THR A 8 -3.75 -7.37 1.22
CA THR A 8 -4.93 -6.80 1.87
C THR A 8 -4.65 -6.44 3.32
N LYS A 9 -4.02 -7.36 4.07
CA LYS A 9 -3.64 -7.10 5.46
C LYS A 9 -2.65 -5.95 5.54
N LEU A 10 -1.64 -5.95 4.68
CA LEU A 10 -0.61 -4.92 4.67
C LEU A 10 -1.22 -3.55 4.36
N TYR A 11 -2.09 -3.46 3.37
CA TYR A 11 -2.79 -2.22 3.05
C TYR A 11 -3.62 -1.73 4.22
N LYS A 12 -4.37 -2.62 4.85
CA LYS A 12 -5.21 -2.29 6.01
C LYS A 12 -4.36 -1.78 7.16
N ASP A 13 -3.26 -2.45 7.48
CA ASP A 13 -2.41 -2.07 8.60
C ASP A 13 -1.73 -0.70 8.36
N ILE A 14 -1.23 -0.47 7.15
CA ILE A 14 -0.61 0.82 6.80
C ILE A 14 -1.65 1.94 6.85
N THR A 15 -2.80 1.76 6.21
CA THR A 15 -3.81 2.82 6.16
C THR A 15 -4.41 3.11 7.53
N ASN A 16 -4.65 2.11 8.35
CA ASN A 16 -5.16 2.31 9.70
C ASN A 16 -4.16 3.06 10.57
N LEU A 17 -2.86 2.74 10.43
CA LEU A 17 -1.81 3.45 11.15
C LEU A 17 -1.77 4.92 10.74
N LEU A 18 -1.71 5.21 9.45
CA LEU A 18 -1.65 6.58 8.95
C LEU A 18 -2.89 7.38 9.33
N TYR A 19 -4.04 6.75 9.28
CA TYR A 19 -5.30 7.37 9.68
C TYR A 19 -5.30 7.70 11.19
N SER A 20 -4.87 6.76 12.03
CA SER A 20 -4.81 6.95 13.47
C SER A 20 -3.82 8.03 13.89
N GLU A 21 -2.75 8.22 13.12
CA GLU A 21 -1.74 9.26 13.36
C GLU A 21 -2.17 10.62 12.76
N GLY A 22 -3.33 10.69 12.13
CA GLY A 22 -3.83 11.93 11.53
C GLY A 22 -3.13 12.33 10.23
N LEU A 23 -2.37 11.43 9.62
CA LEU A 23 -1.61 11.72 8.40
C LEU A 23 -2.46 11.61 7.13
N ILE A 24 -3.50 10.81 7.16
CA ILE A 24 -4.50 10.75 6.10
C ILE A 24 -5.88 10.95 6.72
N LYS A 25 -6.77 11.58 5.98
CA LYS A 25 -8.14 11.90 6.45
C LYS A 25 -9.16 10.89 5.98
N VAL A 26 -8.82 10.11 4.99
CA VAL A 26 -9.71 9.13 4.37
C VAL A 26 -8.89 7.93 3.95
N ILE A 27 -9.50 6.74 4.01
CA ILE A 27 -8.86 5.50 3.58
C ILE A 27 -9.52 5.09 2.25
N PRO A 28 -8.81 5.24 1.10
CA PRO A 28 -9.33 4.76 -0.17
C PRO A 28 -9.49 3.23 -0.14
N PRO A 29 -10.50 2.65 -0.78
CA PRO A 29 -10.62 1.20 -0.84
C PRO A 29 -9.48 0.59 -1.64
N GLN A 30 -9.02 -0.58 -1.20
CA GLN A 30 -8.01 -1.35 -1.92
C GLN A 30 -8.69 -2.13 -3.05
N LYS A 31 -8.09 -2.08 -4.22
CA LYS A 31 -8.58 -2.79 -5.40
C LYS A 31 -7.42 -3.51 -6.09
N TRP A 32 -7.74 -4.38 -7.02
CA TRP A 32 -6.75 -5.16 -7.76
C TRP A 32 -6.68 -4.71 -9.21
N THR A 33 -5.49 -4.76 -9.79
CA THR A 33 -5.28 -4.57 -11.23
C THR A 33 -4.46 -5.72 -11.80
N THR A 34 -4.68 -6.01 -13.07
CA THR A 34 -3.87 -6.97 -13.83
C THR A 34 -2.96 -6.28 -14.84
N ASN A 35 -2.86 -4.96 -14.77
CA ASN A 35 -1.99 -4.19 -15.67
C ASN A 35 -0.53 -4.44 -15.31
N ASP A 36 0.17 -5.20 -16.16
CA ASP A 36 1.56 -5.60 -15.93
C ASP A 36 2.57 -4.44 -15.97
N LYS A 37 2.15 -3.27 -16.43
CA LYS A 37 3.02 -2.09 -16.54
C LYS A 37 3.18 -1.32 -15.23
N VAL A 38 2.37 -1.62 -14.22
CA VAL A 38 2.39 -0.88 -12.95
C VAL A 38 2.32 -1.84 -11.76
N TYR A 39 3.00 -1.48 -10.67
CA TYR A 39 2.84 -2.17 -9.39
C TYR A 39 1.54 -1.77 -8.70
N GLY A 40 1.15 -0.52 -8.86
CA GLY A 40 -0.09 0.00 -8.31
C GLY A 40 -0.32 1.43 -8.74
N TYR A 41 -1.52 1.93 -8.46
CA TYR A 41 -1.85 3.33 -8.72
C TYR A 41 -3.04 3.77 -7.87
N LEU A 42 -3.10 5.08 -7.62
CA LEU A 42 -4.25 5.72 -6.99
C LEU A 42 -5.18 6.24 -8.08
N LYS A 43 -6.43 5.81 -8.06
CA LYS A 43 -7.45 6.31 -8.99
C LYS A 43 -8.33 7.32 -8.30
N THR A 44 -8.47 8.49 -8.93
CA THR A 44 -9.35 9.54 -8.47
C THR A 44 -10.41 9.84 -9.51
N GLN A 45 -11.50 10.44 -9.06
CA GLN A 45 -12.57 10.89 -9.94
C GLN A 45 -12.95 12.32 -9.53
N CYS A 46 -13.03 13.21 -10.51
CA CYS A 46 -13.35 14.62 -10.28
C CYS A 46 -14.69 14.98 -10.95
N TRP A 47 -15.48 15.79 -10.26
CA TRP A 47 -16.70 16.33 -10.81
C TRP A 47 -16.64 17.85 -10.76
N LEU A 48 -17.07 18.48 -11.86
CA LEU A 48 -17.23 19.92 -11.92
C LEU A 48 -18.72 20.26 -11.81
N ASN A 49 -19.08 21.04 -10.80
CA ASN A 49 -20.41 21.63 -10.73
C ASN A 49 -20.42 22.91 -11.58
N THR A 50 -21.11 22.85 -12.72
CA THR A 50 -21.14 23.98 -13.67
C THR A 50 -21.86 25.22 -13.14
N ARG A 51 -22.75 25.06 -12.15
CA ARG A 51 -23.43 26.20 -11.51
C ARG A 51 -22.51 26.97 -10.58
N THR A 52 -21.78 26.25 -9.73
CA THR A 52 -20.98 26.88 -8.67
C THR A 52 -19.51 26.98 -9.03
N GLN A 53 -19.09 26.40 -10.17
CA GLN A 53 -17.68 26.26 -10.57
C GLN A 53 -16.84 25.48 -9.57
N LYS A 54 -17.49 24.69 -8.72
CA LYS A 54 -16.83 23.91 -7.68
C LYS A 54 -16.42 22.54 -8.21
N VAL A 55 -15.16 22.16 -7.96
CA VAL A 55 -14.62 20.85 -8.28
C VAL A 55 -14.66 19.97 -7.04
N THR A 56 -15.22 18.78 -7.18
CA THR A 56 -15.24 17.76 -6.13
C THR A 56 -14.37 16.58 -6.58
N GLU A 57 -13.43 16.19 -5.73
CA GLU A 57 -12.56 15.06 -5.98
C GLU A 57 -12.89 13.91 -5.02
N LYS A 58 -12.92 12.68 -5.54
CA LYS A 58 -13.14 11.48 -4.75
C LYS A 58 -12.13 10.42 -5.15
N TYR A 59 -11.57 9.73 -4.16
CA TYR A 59 -10.66 8.62 -4.40
C TYR A 59 -11.45 7.35 -4.69
N VAL A 60 -11.27 6.81 -5.89
CA VAL A 60 -11.92 5.55 -6.30
C VAL A 60 -11.28 4.37 -5.60
N GLY A 61 -9.96 4.38 -5.48
CA GLY A 61 -9.24 3.34 -4.77
C GLY A 61 -7.75 3.33 -5.06
N VAL A 62 -7.03 2.58 -4.26
CA VAL A 62 -5.63 2.24 -4.50
C VAL A 62 -5.62 0.85 -5.15
N TYR A 63 -5.15 0.78 -6.38
CA TYR A 63 -5.08 -0.46 -7.15
C TYR A 63 -3.70 -1.09 -6.96
N ILE A 64 -3.68 -2.37 -6.65
CA ILE A 64 -2.46 -3.14 -6.44
C ILE A 64 -2.41 -4.25 -7.47
N ASN A 65 -1.24 -4.44 -8.11
CA ASN A 65 -1.06 -5.49 -9.10
C ASN A 65 -0.94 -6.85 -8.40
N LYS A 66 -1.84 -7.77 -8.74
CA LYS A 66 -1.86 -9.12 -8.18
C LYS A 66 -0.57 -9.89 -8.43
N LYS A 67 0.05 -9.69 -9.60
CA LYS A 67 1.23 -10.45 -10.03
C LYS A 67 2.52 -9.93 -9.42
N ALA A 68 2.54 -8.68 -8.98
CA ALA A 68 3.74 -8.02 -8.48
C ALA A 68 3.94 -8.19 -6.98
N CYS A 69 3.02 -8.87 -6.29
CA CYS A 69 3.04 -9.00 -4.85
C CYS A 69 3.34 -10.43 -4.41
N PRO A 70 4.03 -10.64 -3.28
CA PRO A 70 4.09 -11.96 -2.70
C PRO A 70 2.68 -12.42 -2.34
N CYS A 71 2.30 -13.58 -2.81
CA CYS A 71 0.92 -14.04 -2.74
C CYS A 71 0.64 -14.93 -1.54
N THR A 72 1.63 -15.62 -0.98
CA THR A 72 1.44 -16.55 0.11
C THR A 72 2.68 -16.64 0.99
N LEU A 73 2.50 -17.17 2.21
CA LEU A 73 3.64 -17.53 3.06
C LEU A 73 4.58 -18.53 2.37
N ASN A 74 4.03 -19.38 1.53
CA ASN A 74 4.82 -20.37 0.82
C ASN A 74 5.85 -19.74 -0.12
N ASP A 75 5.56 -18.57 -0.68
CA ASP A 75 6.52 -17.84 -1.50
C ASP A 75 7.76 -17.45 -0.70
N PHE A 76 7.58 -17.13 0.59
CA PHE A 76 8.71 -16.84 1.49
C PHE A 76 9.52 -18.08 1.84
N ILE A 77 8.90 -19.25 1.82
CA ILE A 77 9.59 -20.52 2.07
C ILE A 77 10.39 -20.93 0.83
N GLU A 78 9.83 -20.81 -0.35
CA GLU A 78 10.46 -21.24 -1.61
C GLU A 78 11.55 -20.29 -2.09
N ASP A 79 11.31 -18.97 -1.98
CA ASP A 79 12.25 -17.94 -2.42
C ASP A 79 12.26 -16.78 -1.42
N PRO A 80 12.94 -16.96 -0.26
CA PRO A 80 12.90 -15.94 0.79
C PRO A 80 13.41 -14.57 0.34
N LYS A 81 14.47 -14.52 -0.45
CA LYS A 81 15.05 -13.25 -0.90
C LYS A 81 14.14 -12.50 -1.86
N GLY A 82 13.59 -13.22 -2.85
CA GLY A 82 12.68 -12.64 -3.82
C GLY A 82 11.37 -12.19 -3.18
N ALA A 83 10.81 -13.02 -2.31
CA ALA A 83 9.58 -12.69 -1.61
C ALA A 83 9.76 -11.50 -0.65
N LEU A 84 10.89 -11.42 0.03
CA LEU A 84 11.21 -10.31 0.92
C LEU A 84 11.33 -9.00 0.13
N LYS A 85 12.01 -9.04 -1.00
CA LYS A 85 12.12 -7.88 -1.89
C LYS A 85 10.74 -7.41 -2.34
N ASP A 86 9.90 -8.33 -2.79
CA ASP A 86 8.56 -8.02 -3.26
C ASP A 86 7.69 -7.46 -2.13
N PHE A 87 7.86 -7.96 -0.91
CA PHE A 87 7.17 -7.45 0.27
C PHE A 87 7.50 -5.98 0.52
N PHE A 88 8.79 -5.63 0.51
CA PHE A 88 9.21 -4.25 0.74
C PHE A 88 8.82 -3.33 -0.43
N GLU A 89 8.84 -3.83 -1.65
CA GLU A 89 8.33 -3.09 -2.81
C GLU A 89 6.83 -2.83 -2.69
N LEU A 90 6.07 -3.77 -2.14
CA LEU A 90 4.64 -3.59 -1.90
C LEU A 90 4.39 -2.51 -0.83
N VAL A 91 5.15 -2.51 0.26
CA VAL A 91 5.07 -1.44 1.27
C VAL A 91 5.36 -0.08 0.61
N ASP A 92 6.42 0.00 -0.20
CA ASP A 92 6.75 1.22 -0.92
C ASP A 92 5.62 1.67 -1.86
N THR A 93 5.06 0.74 -2.62
CA THR A 93 3.96 1.02 -3.55
C THR A 93 2.75 1.58 -2.81
N ILE A 94 2.34 0.95 -1.72
CA ILE A 94 1.19 1.43 -0.92
C ILE A 94 1.45 2.83 -0.40
N CYS A 95 2.61 3.06 0.20
CA CYS A 95 2.96 4.38 0.76
C CYS A 95 3.08 5.44 -0.34
N HIS A 96 3.65 5.08 -1.49
CA HIS A 96 3.77 5.95 -2.66
C HIS A 96 2.40 6.43 -3.15
N GLU A 97 1.44 5.50 -3.30
CA GLU A 97 0.11 5.85 -3.77
C GLU A 97 -0.67 6.65 -2.73
N LEU A 98 -0.53 6.33 -1.45
CA LEU A 98 -1.16 7.12 -0.39
C LEU A 98 -0.58 8.54 -0.31
N ALA A 99 0.71 8.70 -0.56
CA ALA A 99 1.34 10.03 -0.60
C ALA A 99 0.82 10.89 -1.75
N HIS A 100 0.37 10.27 -2.85
CA HIS A 100 -0.27 10.99 -3.95
C HIS A 100 -1.59 11.66 -3.55
N MET A 101 -2.20 11.29 -2.44
CA MET A 101 -3.37 12.00 -1.92
C MET A 101 -3.02 13.42 -1.48
N THR A 102 -1.76 13.67 -1.15
CA THR A 102 -1.27 15.00 -0.74
C THR A 102 -0.48 15.67 -1.87
N TYR A 103 0.40 14.93 -2.54
CA TYR A 103 1.24 15.43 -3.63
C TYR A 103 0.98 14.61 -4.88
N HIS A 104 0.32 15.22 -5.88
CA HIS A 104 -0.08 14.55 -7.11
C HIS A 104 1.07 14.29 -8.08
N ASP A 105 2.21 14.94 -7.88
CA ASP A 105 3.40 14.79 -8.71
C ASP A 105 4.44 13.84 -8.07
N HIS A 106 5.54 13.61 -8.76
CA HIS A 106 6.68 12.84 -8.25
C HIS A 106 7.80 13.76 -7.77
N SER A 107 7.43 14.86 -7.11
CA SER A 107 8.36 15.82 -6.55
C SER A 107 9.14 15.24 -5.36
N GLN A 108 10.14 16.00 -4.90
CA GLN A 108 10.87 15.62 -3.69
C GLN A 108 9.94 15.56 -2.48
N ASN A 109 8.94 16.45 -2.42
CA ASN A 109 7.94 16.42 -1.34
C ASN A 109 7.18 15.11 -1.31
N HIS A 110 6.79 14.58 -2.48
CA HIS A 110 6.12 13.28 -2.57
C HIS A 110 7.04 12.15 -2.09
N LYS A 111 8.30 12.16 -2.52
CA LYS A 111 9.28 11.16 -2.09
C LYS A 111 9.52 11.20 -0.59
N ASP A 112 9.65 12.39 -0.02
CA ASP A 112 9.85 12.56 1.41
C ASP A 112 8.65 12.06 2.21
N LEU A 113 7.43 12.33 1.73
CA LEU A 113 6.22 11.87 2.38
C LEU A 113 6.09 10.34 2.29
N THR A 114 6.41 9.75 1.13
CA THR A 114 6.43 8.30 0.96
C THR A 114 7.38 7.66 1.97
N ASN A 115 8.59 8.19 2.11
CA ASN A 115 9.58 7.69 3.05
C ASN A 115 9.13 7.85 4.49
N LYS A 116 8.49 8.96 4.83
CA LYS A 116 7.93 9.19 6.16
C LYS A 116 6.89 8.13 6.52
N TYR A 117 6.00 7.80 5.58
CA TYR A 117 4.99 6.76 5.80
C TYR A 117 5.63 5.38 5.98
N LYS A 118 6.61 5.06 5.15
CA LYS A 118 7.35 3.79 5.25
C LYS A 118 8.07 3.67 6.60
N ASP A 119 8.80 4.71 6.99
CA ASP A 119 9.56 4.70 8.24
C ASP A 119 8.64 4.55 9.44
N LEU A 120 7.51 5.23 9.45
CA LEU A 120 6.52 5.10 10.51
C LEU A 120 5.97 3.68 10.60
N PHE A 121 5.63 3.10 9.46
CA PHE A 121 5.11 1.74 9.42
C PHE A 121 6.16 0.74 9.92
N TYR A 122 7.41 0.85 9.47
CA TYR A 122 8.48 -0.05 9.90
C TYR A 122 8.75 0.09 11.40
N GLU A 123 8.76 1.32 11.91
CA GLU A 123 8.96 1.57 13.34
C GLU A 123 7.87 0.92 14.19
N LYS A 124 6.60 1.14 13.83
CA LYS A 124 5.46 0.63 14.60
C LYS A 124 5.28 -0.88 14.46
N SER A 125 5.62 -1.45 13.31
CA SER A 125 5.47 -2.89 13.07
C SER A 125 6.68 -3.71 13.48
N GLY A 126 7.83 -3.07 13.71
CA GLY A 126 9.08 -3.76 14.04
C GLY A 126 9.72 -4.50 12.87
N LEU A 127 9.38 -4.16 11.63
CA LEU A 127 9.84 -4.87 10.44
C LEU A 127 11.22 -4.45 9.92
N MET A 128 11.94 -3.62 10.67
CA MET A 128 13.22 -3.04 10.19
C MET A 128 14.37 -4.02 10.06
N SER A 129 14.37 -5.16 10.76
CA SER A 129 15.61 -5.92 10.97
C SER A 129 15.69 -7.29 10.32
N GLY A 130 14.81 -7.65 9.42
CA GLY A 130 15.05 -8.81 8.59
C GLY A 130 13.89 -9.76 8.42
N ILE A 131 14.21 -10.92 7.82
CA ILE A 131 13.23 -11.87 7.35
C ILE A 131 12.39 -12.49 8.48
N ASP A 132 13.00 -12.72 9.65
CA ASP A 132 12.29 -13.34 10.78
C ASP A 132 11.12 -12.48 11.24
N GLN A 133 11.29 -11.17 11.27
CA GLN A 133 10.23 -10.25 11.66
C GLN A 133 9.12 -10.17 10.62
N VAL A 134 9.49 -10.23 9.33
CA VAL A 134 8.50 -10.27 8.25
C VAL A 134 7.69 -11.58 8.35
N VAL A 135 8.36 -12.70 8.59
CA VAL A 135 7.68 -13.99 8.75
C VAL A 135 6.75 -13.96 9.95
N ASP A 136 7.18 -13.41 11.08
CA ASP A 136 6.34 -13.28 12.28
C ASP A 136 5.10 -12.40 11.99
N TYR A 137 5.28 -11.29 11.29
CA TYR A 137 4.19 -10.43 10.88
C TYR A 137 3.19 -11.20 9.99
N LEU A 138 3.70 -11.97 9.04
CA LEU A 138 2.88 -12.72 8.10
C LEU A 138 2.20 -13.95 8.72
N THR A 139 2.73 -14.44 9.83
CA THR A 139 2.11 -15.56 10.55
C THR A 139 0.71 -15.18 11.07
N ASP A 140 0.51 -13.90 11.39
CA ASP A 140 -0.80 -13.38 11.78
C ASP A 140 -1.76 -13.27 10.60
N CYS A 141 -1.25 -13.43 9.38
CA CYS A 141 -2.00 -13.34 8.14
C CYS A 141 -2.52 -14.71 7.73
N LYS A 142 -3.21 -15.38 8.64
CA LYS A 142 -3.75 -16.71 8.38
C LYS A 142 -4.94 -16.63 7.45
N GLU A 143 -4.95 -17.53 6.48
CA GLU A 143 -6.13 -17.74 5.64
C GLU A 143 -7.24 -18.37 6.47
N VAL A 144 -8.41 -17.81 6.34
CA VAL A 144 -9.59 -18.30 7.03
C VAL A 144 -10.45 -19.11 6.07
#